data_c84e046cb039082bca4691adb93f7985
#
_entry.id   c84e046cb039082bca4691adb93f7985
#
_cell.length_a   1.000
_cell.length_b   1.000
_cell.length_c   1.000
_cell.angle_alpha   90.00
_cell.angle_beta   90.00
_cell.angle_gamma   90.00
#
_symmetry.space_group_name_H-M   'P 1'
#
loop_
_entity.id
_entity.type
_entity.pdbx_description
1 polymer ?
#
loop_
_entity_poly.entity_id
_entity_poly.type
_entity_poly.pdbx_seq_one_letter_code
_entity_poly.pdbx_strand_id
1 'polypeptide(L)'
;MTRSTPLFLSAILTFAQAPAVPPQQAQQPAQGDTKQRVRAVRDMAGKGQDAIPTIAPYLRDIDLSVRLEAVKALDDIGGPKTVDALVEAARDNDPEMQIRATDGLVNVYMPGYLKTGITGTLSRAGNSIRAKFSDTNDQVIDSYVEVPAPVIQVLGRLSRAGASLESRANAARAVGILRGRAAIPDLLEALNSKDNRLMYESLVAIQKIRDPAAGPGVAFLLRDLDEKVQIAAIQTTGMLRNMSAAPDLRQVIDRARTAKVRREAVSALAMLNDPADRGIFLRYLNDKDDGLRASGAEGLARLKNPEDRPVLDKAFEAERNTNARLSMAFGVVSLGNLQMSEFSPLQYLVNTLNSKAYRGVAIAFLTELARDPAVRQAVYPVLTHATRDEKTGMSIVLARSGERDSEPYLDALVKDPDPEVMQEGTKSLRTLHTRLP
;
A
#
# COMPACT_ATOMS: atom_id res chain seq x y z
N MET A 1 10.81 80.54 -37.34
CA MET A 1 10.50 79.14 -37.54
C MET A 1 11.77 78.34 -37.20
N THR A 2 11.95 77.99 -35.95
CA THR A 2 13.15 77.28 -35.47
C THR A 2 12.65 76.03 -34.72
N ARG A 3 12.94 74.86 -35.23
CA ARG A 3 12.63 73.54 -34.65
C ARG A 3 13.76 73.20 -33.68
N SER A 4 13.46 73.06 -32.41
CA SER A 4 14.33 72.50 -31.38
C SER A 4 14.11 70.99 -31.26
N THR A 5 15.19 70.25 -31.38
CA THR A 5 15.26 68.81 -31.18
C THR A 5 15.73 68.55 -29.74
N PRO A 6 15.10 67.67 -29.00
CA PRO A 6 15.63 67.26 -27.67
C PRO A 6 16.67 66.13 -27.82
N LEU A 7 17.82 66.29 -27.19
CA LEU A 7 18.83 65.29 -26.96
C LEU A 7 18.33 64.28 -25.89
N PHE A 8 18.25 62.99 -26.25
CA PHE A 8 18.10 61.91 -25.28
C PHE A 8 19.48 61.48 -24.80
N LEU A 9 19.74 61.72 -23.51
CA LEU A 9 20.90 61.20 -22.80
C LEU A 9 20.61 59.74 -22.40
N SER A 10 21.24 58.74 -23.05
CA SER A 10 21.17 57.34 -22.66
C SER A 10 22.16 57.06 -21.51
N ALA A 11 21.66 56.86 -20.32
CA ALA A 11 22.47 56.36 -19.19
C ALA A 11 22.70 54.87 -19.37
N ILE A 12 23.94 54.45 -19.62
CA ILE A 12 24.36 53.04 -19.64
C ILE A 12 24.55 52.61 -18.18
N LEU A 13 23.60 51.81 -17.65
CA LEU A 13 23.78 51.09 -16.38
C LEU A 13 24.71 49.90 -16.62
N THR A 14 25.94 49.99 -16.20
CA THR A 14 26.87 48.87 -16.08
C THR A 14 26.44 48.01 -14.89
N PHE A 15 25.81 46.86 -15.17
CA PHE A 15 25.62 45.82 -14.17
C PHE A 15 26.98 45.16 -13.87
N ALA A 16 27.50 45.35 -12.66
CA ALA A 16 28.61 44.57 -12.15
C ALA A 16 28.16 43.12 -12.00
N GLN A 17 28.70 42.23 -12.85
CA GLN A 17 28.54 40.79 -12.67
C GLN A 17 29.25 40.35 -11.39
N ALA A 18 28.50 39.80 -10.44
CA ALA A 18 29.06 39.06 -9.30
C ALA A 18 29.96 37.94 -9.81
N PRO A 19 31.11 37.67 -9.17
CA PRO A 19 31.98 36.57 -9.60
C PRO A 19 31.21 35.25 -9.53
N ALA A 20 31.20 34.52 -10.65
CA ALA A 20 30.63 33.18 -10.72
C ALA A 20 31.40 32.28 -9.73
N VAL A 21 30.68 31.71 -8.77
CA VAL A 21 31.22 30.68 -7.90
C VAL A 21 31.63 29.52 -8.82
N PRO A 22 32.92 29.10 -8.82
CA PRO A 22 33.33 28.00 -9.65
C PRO A 22 32.53 26.74 -9.26
N PRO A 23 32.09 25.90 -10.24
CA PRO A 23 31.42 24.68 -9.93
C PRO A 23 32.33 23.84 -9.03
N GLN A 24 31.81 23.43 -7.84
CA GLN A 24 32.54 22.51 -6.96
C GLN A 24 32.89 21.29 -7.81
N GLN A 25 34.18 21.11 -8.09
CA GLN A 25 34.71 19.94 -8.74
C GLN A 25 34.28 18.74 -7.90
N ALA A 26 33.42 17.89 -8.47
CA ALA A 26 33.09 16.62 -7.87
C ALA A 26 34.42 15.89 -7.60
N GLN A 27 34.71 15.62 -6.33
CA GLN A 27 35.93 14.92 -5.93
C GLN A 27 35.93 13.58 -6.69
N GLN A 28 36.93 13.38 -7.55
CA GLN A 28 37.09 12.12 -8.26
C GLN A 28 37.30 11.01 -7.23
N PRO A 29 36.65 9.82 -7.44
CA PRO A 29 36.89 8.66 -6.57
C PRO A 29 38.39 8.36 -6.49
N ALA A 30 38.84 7.92 -5.31
CA ALA A 30 40.25 7.66 -5.03
C ALA A 30 40.89 6.80 -6.12
N GLN A 31 42.07 7.21 -6.63
CA GLN A 31 42.88 6.43 -7.53
C GLN A 31 43.38 5.17 -6.77
N GLY A 32 43.02 3.98 -7.26
CA GLY A 32 43.43 2.71 -6.68
C GLY A 32 42.82 1.52 -7.43
N ASP A 33 43.30 0.32 -7.18
CA ASP A 33 42.70 -0.92 -7.66
C ASP A 33 41.24 -1.03 -7.18
N THR A 34 40.38 -1.65 -7.97
CA THR A 34 38.95 -1.91 -7.64
C THR A 34 38.76 -2.46 -6.22
N LYS A 35 39.60 -3.44 -5.83
CA LYS A 35 39.52 -4.03 -4.48
C LYS A 35 39.80 -3.01 -3.37
N GLN A 36 40.74 -2.10 -3.60
CA GLN A 36 41.04 -1.04 -2.63
C GLN A 36 39.90 -0.04 -2.50
N ARG A 37 39.25 0.36 -3.61
CA ARG A 37 38.09 1.23 -3.61
C ARG A 37 36.87 0.60 -2.90
N VAL A 38 36.59 -0.68 -3.19
CA VAL A 38 35.53 -1.46 -2.51
C VAL A 38 35.81 -1.51 -1.00
N ARG A 39 37.06 -1.79 -0.59
CA ARG A 39 37.41 -1.81 0.83
C ARG A 39 37.25 -0.43 1.48
N ALA A 40 37.71 0.60 0.81
CA ALA A 40 37.58 1.98 1.30
C ALA A 40 36.10 2.36 1.54
N VAL A 41 35.20 2.03 0.61
CA VAL A 41 33.75 2.28 0.77
C VAL A 41 33.20 1.49 1.96
N ARG A 42 33.58 0.24 2.11
CA ARG A 42 33.14 -0.61 3.24
C ARG A 42 33.61 -0.06 4.59
N ASP A 43 34.87 0.39 4.66
CA ASP A 43 35.44 0.94 5.89
C ASP A 43 34.76 2.28 6.26
N MET A 44 34.30 3.06 5.26
CA MET A 44 33.52 4.29 5.48
C MET A 44 32.13 4.02 6.04
N ALA A 45 31.48 2.93 5.66
CA ALA A 45 30.12 2.61 6.16
C ALA A 45 30.06 2.58 7.69
N GLY A 46 31.13 2.12 8.36
CA GLY A 46 31.23 2.10 9.82
C GLY A 46 31.23 3.47 10.51
N LYS A 47 31.40 4.57 9.75
CA LYS A 47 31.38 5.94 10.28
C LYS A 47 29.96 6.55 10.33
N GLY A 48 28.96 5.80 9.90
CA GLY A 48 27.55 6.22 9.94
C GLY A 48 27.23 7.39 8.99
N GLN A 49 26.27 8.21 9.39
CA GLN A 49 25.70 9.25 8.52
C GLN A 49 26.70 10.31 8.03
N ASP A 50 27.76 10.56 8.78
CA ASP A 50 28.79 11.53 8.39
C ASP A 50 29.61 11.09 7.18
N ALA A 51 29.62 9.79 6.89
CA ALA A 51 30.31 9.23 5.73
C ALA A 51 29.52 9.36 4.41
N ILE A 52 28.22 9.68 4.44
CA ILE A 52 27.37 9.75 3.25
C ILE A 52 27.96 10.64 2.15
N PRO A 53 28.42 11.91 2.43
CA PRO A 53 28.99 12.75 1.40
C PRO A 53 30.27 12.19 0.77
N THR A 54 31.02 11.36 1.53
CA THR A 54 32.25 10.73 1.06
C THR A 54 31.97 9.44 0.27
N ILE A 55 30.87 8.72 0.57
CA ILE A 55 30.43 7.52 -0.13
C ILE A 55 29.73 7.85 -1.44
N ALA A 56 28.90 8.87 -1.48
CA ALA A 56 28.06 9.23 -2.63
C ALA A 56 28.84 9.33 -3.97
N PRO A 57 30.06 9.90 -4.05
CA PRO A 57 30.84 9.91 -5.29
C PRO A 57 31.13 8.54 -5.88
N TYR A 58 31.23 7.48 -5.05
CA TYR A 58 31.45 6.11 -5.51
C TYR A 58 30.25 5.47 -6.21
N LEU A 59 29.07 6.06 -6.12
CA LEU A 59 27.90 5.65 -6.92
C LEU A 59 28.11 5.85 -8.42
N ARG A 60 29.11 6.67 -8.81
CA ARG A 60 29.49 6.93 -10.20
C ARG A 60 30.78 6.25 -10.60
N ASP A 61 31.30 5.33 -9.78
CA ASP A 61 32.54 4.61 -10.12
C ASP A 61 32.35 3.82 -11.41
N ILE A 62 33.44 3.74 -12.22
CA ILE A 62 33.41 2.97 -13.46
C ILE A 62 33.16 1.49 -13.22
N ASP A 63 33.60 0.95 -12.07
CA ASP A 63 33.47 -0.45 -11.71
C ASP A 63 32.15 -0.68 -10.96
N LEU A 64 31.35 -1.61 -11.48
CA LEU A 64 30.06 -1.97 -10.89
C LEU A 64 30.20 -2.46 -9.44
N SER A 65 31.27 -3.20 -9.12
CA SER A 65 31.46 -3.74 -7.76
C SER A 65 31.62 -2.61 -6.73
N VAL A 66 32.26 -1.51 -7.12
CA VAL A 66 32.42 -0.31 -6.26
C VAL A 66 31.08 0.39 -6.09
N ARG A 67 30.30 0.58 -7.18
CA ARG A 67 28.97 1.18 -7.11
C ARG A 67 28.03 0.34 -6.22
N LEU A 68 28.04 -0.98 -6.36
CA LEU A 68 27.23 -1.91 -5.55
C LEU A 68 27.63 -1.87 -4.06
N GLU A 69 28.93 -1.76 -3.75
CA GLU A 69 29.36 -1.58 -2.36
C GLU A 69 28.93 -0.23 -1.80
N ALA A 70 28.95 0.84 -2.62
CA ALA A 70 28.47 2.16 -2.20
C ALA A 70 26.97 2.17 -1.87
N VAL A 71 26.12 1.57 -2.70
CA VAL A 71 24.68 1.43 -2.38
C VAL A 71 24.49 0.60 -1.12
N LYS A 72 25.21 -0.51 -0.99
CA LYS A 72 25.13 -1.33 0.22
C LYS A 72 25.54 -0.55 1.48
N ALA A 73 26.59 0.24 1.40
CA ALA A 73 27.05 1.09 2.51
C ALA A 73 25.96 2.11 2.90
N LEU A 74 25.27 2.72 1.93
CA LEU A 74 24.17 3.62 2.18
C LEU A 74 22.96 2.92 2.82
N ASP A 75 22.66 1.68 2.38
CA ASP A 75 21.59 0.85 2.97
C ASP A 75 21.92 0.47 4.43
N ASP A 76 23.19 0.13 4.71
CA ASP A 76 23.65 -0.22 6.05
C ASP A 76 23.65 1.00 7.00
N ILE A 77 23.96 2.20 6.50
CA ILE A 77 23.87 3.46 7.25
C ILE A 77 22.39 3.81 7.52
N GLY A 78 21.55 3.71 6.51
CA GLY A 78 20.12 3.98 6.59
C GLY A 78 19.75 5.42 6.97
N GLY A 79 18.45 5.64 7.11
CA GLY A 79 17.86 6.90 7.57
C GLY A 79 17.71 7.98 6.49
N PRO A 80 17.03 9.09 6.80
CA PRO A 80 16.60 10.08 5.80
C PRO A 80 17.74 10.75 5.03
N LYS A 81 18.94 10.86 5.61
CA LYS A 81 20.10 11.49 4.95
C LYS A 81 20.64 10.69 3.76
N THR A 82 20.31 9.39 3.63
CA THR A 82 20.73 8.56 2.50
C THR A 82 19.84 8.72 1.27
N VAL A 83 18.66 9.35 1.39
CA VAL A 83 17.63 9.40 0.36
C VAL A 83 18.15 9.94 -0.98
N ASP A 84 18.82 11.11 -0.97
CA ASP A 84 19.29 11.73 -2.20
C ASP A 84 20.30 10.84 -2.94
N ALA A 85 21.22 10.22 -2.20
CA ALA A 85 22.21 9.30 -2.75
C ALA A 85 21.54 8.00 -3.29
N LEU A 86 20.54 7.47 -2.61
CA LEU A 86 19.79 6.31 -3.08
C LEU A 86 18.92 6.65 -4.31
N VAL A 87 18.33 7.85 -4.38
CA VAL A 87 17.62 8.34 -5.58
C VAL A 87 18.58 8.46 -6.77
N GLU A 88 19.82 8.88 -6.55
CA GLU A 88 20.86 8.89 -7.59
C GLU A 88 21.21 7.46 -8.03
N ALA A 89 21.48 6.56 -7.09
CA ALA A 89 21.79 5.15 -7.37
C ALA A 89 20.66 4.44 -8.14
N ALA A 90 19.41 4.76 -7.85
CA ALA A 90 18.26 4.22 -8.58
C ALA A 90 18.20 4.64 -10.06
N ARG A 91 18.99 5.63 -10.48
CA ARG A 91 19.09 6.07 -11.89
C ARG A 91 20.20 5.34 -12.66
N ASP A 92 20.97 4.45 -12.02
CA ASP A 92 21.97 3.63 -12.68
C ASP A 92 21.34 2.75 -13.76
N ASN A 93 22.11 2.41 -14.80
CA ASN A 93 21.65 1.52 -15.88
C ASN A 93 21.79 0.03 -15.52
N ASP A 94 22.47 -0.30 -14.43
CA ASP A 94 22.61 -1.67 -13.97
C ASP A 94 21.37 -2.11 -13.17
N PRO A 95 20.75 -3.27 -13.48
CA PRO A 95 19.53 -3.73 -12.83
C PRO A 95 19.73 -4.04 -11.33
N GLU A 96 20.90 -4.53 -10.90
CA GLU A 96 21.16 -4.81 -9.49
C GLU A 96 21.33 -3.53 -8.69
N MET A 97 21.95 -2.48 -9.27
CA MET A 97 21.99 -1.15 -8.69
C MET A 97 20.58 -0.60 -8.46
N GLN A 98 19.71 -0.70 -9.48
CA GLN A 98 18.33 -0.25 -9.38
C GLN A 98 17.54 -0.98 -8.30
N ILE A 99 17.70 -2.31 -8.20
CA ILE A 99 17.02 -3.15 -7.20
C ILE A 99 17.46 -2.75 -5.79
N ARG A 100 18.78 -2.67 -5.54
CA ARG A 100 19.30 -2.33 -4.21
C ARG A 100 18.91 -0.92 -3.79
N ALA A 101 19.06 0.05 -4.67
CA ALA A 101 18.65 1.43 -4.39
C ALA A 101 17.14 1.53 -4.10
N THR A 102 16.31 0.79 -4.85
CA THR A 102 14.87 0.70 -4.60
C THR A 102 14.57 0.10 -3.23
N ASP A 103 15.22 -1.01 -2.87
CA ASP A 103 15.06 -1.66 -1.58
C ASP A 103 15.52 -0.74 -0.43
N GLY A 104 16.64 -0.02 -0.61
CA GLY A 104 17.15 0.96 0.34
C GLY A 104 16.18 2.12 0.57
N LEU A 105 15.60 2.67 -0.52
CA LEU A 105 14.58 3.71 -0.42
C LEU A 105 13.35 3.23 0.38
N VAL A 106 12.87 2.00 0.16
CA VAL A 106 11.78 1.44 0.96
C VAL A 106 12.19 1.30 2.41
N ASN A 107 13.41 0.80 2.68
CA ASN A 107 13.89 0.58 4.04
C ASN A 107 14.02 1.86 4.87
N VAL A 108 14.27 3.02 4.22
CA VAL A 108 14.28 4.32 4.90
C VAL A 108 12.92 4.65 5.54
N TYR A 109 11.81 4.35 4.85
CA TYR A 109 10.45 4.68 5.29
C TYR A 109 9.75 3.52 5.99
N MET A 110 10.26 2.30 5.80
CA MET A 110 9.80 1.08 6.46
C MET A 110 11.02 0.32 7.03
N PRO A 111 11.57 0.75 8.17
CA PRO A 111 12.73 0.11 8.78
C PRO A 111 12.49 -1.39 9.02
N GLY A 112 13.48 -2.22 8.63
CA GLY A 112 13.37 -3.68 8.70
C GLY A 112 12.82 -4.33 7.43
N TYR A 113 12.47 -3.57 6.40
CA TYR A 113 12.15 -4.11 5.07
C TYR A 113 13.34 -4.90 4.50
N LEU A 114 14.55 -4.36 4.63
CA LEU A 114 15.79 -5.10 4.44
C LEU A 114 16.24 -5.68 5.79
N LYS A 115 16.45 -6.98 5.84
CA LYS A 115 17.17 -7.60 6.96
C LYS A 115 18.64 -7.24 6.81
N THR A 116 19.11 -6.27 7.59
CA THR A 116 20.50 -5.84 7.64
C THR A 116 21.37 -6.90 8.35
N GLY A 117 22.61 -7.09 7.89
CA GLY A 117 23.59 -8.00 8.50
C GLY A 117 23.82 -9.32 7.76
N ILE A 118 24.61 -10.24 8.36
CA ILE A 118 25.03 -11.52 7.79
C ILE A 118 23.86 -12.38 7.31
N THR A 119 22.72 -12.32 8.02
CA THR A 119 21.49 -13.02 7.65
C THR A 119 20.84 -12.46 6.38
N GLY A 120 21.01 -11.16 6.09
CA GLY A 120 20.50 -10.53 4.87
C GLY A 120 21.25 -10.99 3.61
N THR A 121 22.56 -11.16 3.69
CA THR A 121 23.41 -11.65 2.58
C THR A 121 23.14 -13.12 2.25
N LEU A 122 22.97 -13.98 3.26
CA LEU A 122 22.63 -15.39 3.04
C LEU A 122 21.20 -15.56 2.47
N SER A 123 20.24 -14.73 2.87
CA SER A 123 18.87 -14.79 2.33
C SER A 123 18.80 -14.34 0.87
N ARG A 124 19.71 -13.45 0.42
CA ARG A 124 19.80 -13.04 -0.99
C ARG A 124 20.46 -14.10 -1.89
N ALA A 125 21.42 -14.86 -1.35
CA ALA A 125 22.15 -15.89 -2.12
C ALA A 125 21.43 -17.25 -2.17
N GLY A 126 20.61 -17.59 -1.20
CA GLY A 126 19.99 -18.92 -1.06
C GLY A 126 18.48 -18.97 -1.21
N ASN A 127 17.77 -17.88 -0.95
CA ASN A 127 16.33 -17.77 -1.17
C ASN A 127 16.09 -16.99 -2.46
N SER A 128 16.20 -17.71 -3.58
CA SER A 128 15.71 -17.21 -4.85
C SER A 128 14.36 -16.50 -4.65
N ILE A 129 14.22 -15.39 -5.32
CA ILE A 129 13.02 -14.77 -5.88
C ILE A 129 11.64 -15.28 -5.33
N ARG A 130 11.50 -16.56 -5.00
CA ARG A 130 10.30 -17.21 -4.47
C ARG A 130 9.90 -16.78 -3.05
N ALA A 131 10.84 -16.46 -2.16
CA ALA A 131 10.55 -16.03 -0.80
C ALA A 131 10.17 -14.53 -0.73
N LYS A 132 10.59 -13.72 -1.72
CA LYS A 132 10.16 -12.31 -1.88
C LYS A 132 8.73 -12.18 -2.42
N PHE A 133 8.11 -13.26 -2.88
CA PHE A 133 6.74 -13.33 -3.39
C PHE A 133 5.73 -13.91 -2.42
N SER A 134 6.10 -14.17 -1.19
CA SER A 134 5.14 -14.43 -0.13
C SER A 134 4.44 -13.11 0.19
N ASP A 135 3.18 -13.11 -0.03
CA ASP A 135 2.12 -12.19 0.34
C ASP A 135 2.56 -10.92 1.12
N THR A 136 3.10 -9.94 0.38
CA THR A 136 3.50 -8.63 0.92
C THR A 136 2.36 -7.61 0.83
N ASN A 137 1.12 -8.08 0.60
CA ASN A 137 -0.02 -7.20 0.43
C ASN A 137 -0.28 -6.30 1.64
N ASP A 138 0.11 -6.75 2.83
CA ASP A 138 -0.04 -5.97 4.07
C ASP A 138 1.08 -4.94 4.29
N GLN A 139 2.21 -5.05 3.57
CA GLN A 139 3.32 -4.12 3.72
C GLN A 139 2.99 -2.79 3.03
N VAL A 140 2.73 -1.79 3.83
CA VAL A 140 2.47 -0.42 3.40
C VAL A 140 2.84 0.53 4.54
N ILE A 141 3.41 1.69 4.21
CA ILE A 141 3.73 2.71 5.22
C ILE A 141 2.46 3.28 5.83
N ASP A 142 2.58 3.76 7.06
CA ASP A 142 1.49 4.44 7.74
C ASP A 142 1.11 5.74 7.01
N SER A 143 -0.17 6.16 7.13
CA SER A 143 -0.72 7.29 6.38
C SER A 143 -0.08 8.65 6.72
N TYR A 144 0.56 8.76 7.88
CA TYR A 144 1.26 9.96 8.33
C TYR A 144 2.74 10.02 7.90
N VAL A 145 3.25 9.00 7.22
CA VAL A 145 4.63 9.00 6.70
C VAL A 145 4.67 9.70 5.37
N GLU A 146 5.36 10.82 5.31
CA GLU A 146 5.55 11.58 4.08
C GLU A 146 6.78 11.09 3.32
N VAL A 147 6.61 10.85 2.02
CA VAL A 147 7.68 10.43 1.12
C VAL A 147 7.97 11.55 0.11
N PRO A 148 9.22 12.05 0.01
CA PRO A 148 9.56 13.11 -0.92
C PRO A 148 9.24 12.76 -2.39
N ALA A 149 8.77 13.74 -3.14
CA ALA A 149 8.40 13.55 -4.55
C ALA A 149 9.51 12.93 -5.43
N PRO A 150 10.81 13.29 -5.29
CA PRO A 150 11.88 12.65 -6.08
C PRO A 150 11.96 11.14 -5.91
N VAL A 151 11.65 10.60 -4.73
CA VAL A 151 11.61 9.15 -4.45
C VAL A 151 10.51 8.48 -5.29
N ILE A 152 9.29 9.02 -5.22
CA ILE A 152 8.16 8.46 -5.96
C ILE A 152 8.38 8.59 -7.47
N GLN A 153 8.95 9.70 -7.94
CA GLN A 153 9.24 9.91 -9.35
C GLN A 153 10.29 8.95 -9.90
N VAL A 154 11.37 8.66 -9.15
CA VAL A 154 12.39 7.71 -9.62
C VAL A 154 11.83 6.29 -9.64
N LEU A 155 11.08 5.89 -8.62
CA LEU A 155 10.45 4.56 -8.55
C LEU A 155 9.37 4.38 -9.63
N GLY A 156 8.55 5.40 -9.90
CA GLY A 156 7.58 5.38 -11.01
C GLY A 156 8.28 5.15 -12.35
N ARG A 157 9.32 5.94 -12.66
CA ARG A 157 10.11 5.75 -13.89
C ARG A 157 10.72 4.35 -13.98
N LEU A 158 11.25 3.82 -12.88
CA LEU A 158 11.81 2.46 -12.86
C LEU A 158 10.74 1.39 -13.10
N SER A 159 9.53 1.53 -12.57
CA SER A 159 8.45 0.57 -12.82
C SER A 159 8.08 0.49 -14.30
N ARG A 160 8.18 1.60 -15.02
CA ARG A 160 7.89 1.70 -16.45
C ARG A 160 9.07 1.30 -17.33
N ALA A 161 10.29 1.75 -17.00
CA ALA A 161 11.46 1.71 -17.89
C ALA A 161 12.75 1.27 -17.20
N GLY A 162 12.69 0.50 -16.10
CA GLY A 162 13.88 -0.07 -15.45
C GLY A 162 14.66 -1.02 -16.36
N ALA A 163 15.94 -1.21 -16.04
CA ALA A 163 16.91 -1.96 -16.86
C ALA A 163 16.56 -3.45 -17.04
N SER A 164 15.76 -4.02 -16.14
CA SER A 164 15.26 -5.40 -16.25
C SER A 164 13.79 -5.48 -15.81
N LEU A 165 13.09 -6.54 -16.23
CA LEU A 165 11.73 -6.82 -15.74
C LEU A 165 11.69 -7.00 -14.22
N GLU A 166 12.76 -7.52 -13.64
CA GLU A 166 12.89 -7.66 -12.19
C GLU A 166 13.00 -6.30 -11.49
N SER A 167 13.86 -5.40 -11.96
CA SER A 167 13.98 -4.05 -11.40
C SER A 167 12.66 -3.27 -11.55
N ARG A 168 11.97 -3.42 -12.69
CA ARG A 168 10.65 -2.81 -12.93
C ARG A 168 9.58 -3.32 -11.94
N ALA A 169 9.48 -4.63 -11.75
CA ALA A 169 8.53 -5.24 -10.81
C ALA A 169 8.86 -4.85 -9.35
N ASN A 170 10.14 -4.79 -8.98
CA ASN A 170 10.57 -4.35 -7.66
C ASN A 170 10.21 -2.88 -7.41
N ALA A 171 10.41 -2.01 -8.40
CA ALA A 171 10.04 -0.60 -8.33
C ALA A 171 8.51 -0.41 -8.22
N ALA A 172 7.72 -1.16 -9.00
CA ALA A 172 6.25 -1.13 -8.90
C ALA A 172 5.78 -1.51 -7.49
N ARG A 173 6.37 -2.56 -6.90
CA ARG A 173 6.10 -2.94 -5.51
C ARG A 173 6.45 -1.83 -4.53
N ALA A 174 7.63 -1.22 -4.67
CA ALA A 174 8.09 -0.12 -3.83
C ALA A 174 7.14 1.09 -3.88
N VAL A 175 6.67 1.46 -5.08
CA VAL A 175 5.65 2.50 -5.27
C VAL A 175 4.38 2.19 -4.46
N GLY A 176 3.93 0.94 -4.47
CA GLY A 176 2.77 0.52 -3.70
C GLY A 176 3.00 0.61 -2.18
N ILE A 177 4.14 0.12 -1.69
CA ILE A 177 4.51 0.17 -0.26
C ILE A 177 4.56 1.62 0.23
N LEU A 178 5.15 2.51 -0.55
CA LEU A 178 5.30 3.93 -0.24
C LEU A 178 4.07 4.77 -0.61
N ARG A 179 2.96 4.16 -1.01
CA ARG A 179 1.70 4.84 -1.42
C ARG A 179 1.92 5.96 -2.44
N GLY A 180 2.79 5.72 -3.41
CA GLY A 180 3.28 6.69 -4.37
C GLY A 180 2.23 7.10 -5.42
N ARG A 181 1.22 7.88 -5.03
CA ARG A 181 0.10 8.30 -5.90
C ARG A 181 0.56 8.97 -7.20
N ALA A 182 1.63 9.77 -7.15
CA ALA A 182 2.15 10.47 -8.33
C ALA A 182 2.70 9.51 -9.42
N ALA A 183 2.99 8.24 -9.07
CA ALA A 183 3.48 7.23 -10.02
C ALA A 183 2.36 6.36 -10.63
N ILE A 184 1.07 6.65 -10.38
CA ILE A 184 -0.04 5.90 -11.00
C ILE A 184 0.06 5.84 -12.52
N PRO A 185 0.37 6.93 -13.26
CA PRO A 185 0.53 6.85 -14.72
C PRO A 185 1.61 5.85 -15.15
N ASP A 186 2.74 5.79 -14.43
CA ASP A 186 3.82 4.84 -14.72
C ASP A 186 3.39 3.38 -14.44
N LEU A 187 2.63 3.15 -13.35
CA LEU A 187 2.08 1.83 -13.03
C LEU A 187 1.07 1.37 -14.09
N LEU A 188 0.18 2.26 -14.55
CA LEU A 188 -0.79 1.94 -15.61
C LEU A 188 -0.08 1.61 -16.93
N GLU A 189 1.01 2.30 -17.26
CA GLU A 189 1.83 1.95 -18.42
C GLU A 189 2.50 0.58 -18.26
N ALA A 190 2.98 0.25 -17.05
CA ALA A 190 3.57 -1.04 -16.73
C ALA A 190 2.58 -2.22 -16.87
N LEU A 191 1.26 -1.99 -16.74
CA LEU A 191 0.22 -3.00 -16.99
C LEU A 191 0.17 -3.47 -18.46
N ASN A 192 0.70 -2.71 -19.41
CA ASN A 192 0.81 -3.13 -20.81
C ASN A 192 2.01 -4.06 -21.08
N SER A 193 2.72 -4.48 -20.04
CA SER A 193 3.80 -5.45 -20.15
C SER A 193 3.27 -6.83 -20.53
N LYS A 194 4.16 -7.66 -21.13
CA LYS A 194 3.91 -9.11 -21.31
C LYS A 194 4.40 -9.95 -20.13
N ASP A 195 4.95 -9.33 -19.10
CA ASP A 195 5.45 -10.00 -17.91
C ASP A 195 4.38 -10.00 -16.81
N ASN A 196 3.86 -11.18 -16.50
CA ASN A 196 2.79 -11.38 -15.52
C ASN A 196 3.16 -10.89 -14.12
N ARG A 197 4.44 -10.96 -13.77
CA ARG A 197 4.93 -10.49 -12.47
C ARG A 197 4.88 -8.97 -12.37
N LEU A 198 5.34 -8.26 -13.40
CA LEU A 198 5.28 -6.80 -13.44
C LEU A 198 3.83 -6.30 -13.43
N MET A 199 2.94 -6.92 -14.21
CA MET A 199 1.51 -6.61 -14.21
C MET A 199 0.90 -6.83 -12.81
N TYR A 200 1.18 -7.97 -12.18
CA TYR A 200 0.69 -8.28 -10.84
C TYR A 200 1.17 -7.27 -9.79
N GLU A 201 2.48 -6.97 -9.74
CA GLU A 201 3.03 -6.01 -8.77
C GLU A 201 2.48 -4.59 -8.99
N SER A 202 2.24 -4.20 -10.25
CA SER A 202 1.62 -2.92 -10.58
C SER A 202 0.16 -2.86 -10.11
N LEU A 203 -0.62 -3.93 -10.30
CA LEU A 203 -1.99 -4.04 -9.79
C LEU A 203 -2.03 -3.95 -8.25
N VAL A 204 -1.16 -4.69 -7.57
CA VAL A 204 -1.05 -4.65 -6.11
C VAL A 204 -0.62 -3.26 -5.62
N ALA A 205 0.27 -2.59 -6.33
CA ALA A 205 0.65 -1.20 -6.01
C ALA A 205 -0.56 -0.26 -6.11
N ILE A 206 -1.35 -0.37 -7.17
CA ILE A 206 -2.57 0.42 -7.37
C ILE A 206 -3.59 0.12 -6.25
N GLN A 207 -3.74 -1.14 -5.81
CA GLN A 207 -4.58 -1.51 -4.67
C GLN A 207 -4.15 -0.83 -3.37
N LYS A 208 -2.84 -0.73 -3.10
CA LYS A 208 -2.28 -0.08 -1.91
C LYS A 208 -2.47 1.43 -1.93
N ILE A 209 -2.35 2.05 -3.10
CA ILE A 209 -2.53 3.50 -3.31
C ILE A 209 -4.01 3.89 -3.16
N ARG A 210 -4.95 3.05 -3.65
CA ARG A 210 -6.40 3.24 -3.57
C ARG A 210 -6.92 4.53 -4.22
N ASP A 211 -6.34 4.94 -5.33
CA ASP A 211 -6.84 6.07 -6.11
C ASP A 211 -7.89 5.60 -7.14
N PRO A 212 -9.17 6.01 -7.01
CA PRO A 212 -10.22 5.60 -7.93
C PRO A 212 -9.96 5.98 -9.40
N ALA A 213 -9.16 7.03 -9.64
CA ALA A 213 -8.82 7.47 -11.00
C ALA A 213 -8.05 6.41 -11.81
N ALA A 214 -7.39 5.45 -11.13
CA ALA A 214 -6.70 4.34 -11.80
C ALA A 214 -7.66 3.25 -12.33
N GLY A 215 -8.91 3.20 -11.86
CA GLY A 215 -9.86 2.12 -12.15
C GLY A 215 -10.07 1.82 -13.63
N PRO A 216 -10.36 2.80 -14.50
CA PRO A 216 -10.57 2.54 -15.94
C PRO A 216 -9.35 1.89 -16.62
N GLY A 217 -8.13 2.27 -16.21
CA GLY A 217 -6.89 1.75 -16.76
C GLY A 217 -6.57 0.29 -16.41
N VAL A 218 -7.34 -0.33 -15.51
CA VAL A 218 -7.15 -1.73 -15.07
C VAL A 218 -8.11 -2.70 -15.77
N ALA A 219 -9.26 -2.22 -16.27
CA ALA A 219 -10.39 -3.04 -16.70
C ALA A 219 -10.06 -4.05 -17.81
N PHE A 220 -9.12 -3.75 -18.70
CA PHE A 220 -8.74 -4.67 -19.79
C PHE A 220 -8.14 -5.99 -19.29
N LEU A 221 -7.55 -6.02 -18.09
CA LEU A 221 -6.98 -7.21 -17.45
C LEU A 221 -8.02 -8.13 -16.78
N LEU A 222 -9.28 -7.74 -16.74
CA LEU A 222 -10.37 -8.61 -16.25
C LEU A 222 -10.52 -9.89 -17.08
N ARG A 223 -9.97 -9.92 -18.30
CA ARG A 223 -10.00 -11.06 -19.23
C ARG A 223 -8.61 -11.68 -19.41
N ASP A 224 -7.64 -11.35 -18.56
CA ASP A 224 -6.29 -11.88 -18.69
C ASP A 224 -6.27 -13.41 -18.59
N LEU A 225 -5.31 -14.01 -19.29
CA LEU A 225 -5.16 -15.47 -19.34
C LEU A 225 -4.44 -16.02 -18.11
N ASP A 226 -3.58 -15.24 -17.50
CA ASP A 226 -2.95 -15.57 -16.21
C ASP A 226 -3.94 -15.34 -15.07
N GLU A 227 -4.25 -16.41 -14.35
CA GLU A 227 -5.25 -16.36 -13.26
C GLU A 227 -4.88 -15.37 -12.15
N LYS A 228 -3.58 -15.22 -11.84
CA LYS A 228 -3.15 -14.30 -10.77
C LYS A 228 -3.33 -12.84 -11.20
N VAL A 229 -2.98 -12.51 -12.43
CA VAL A 229 -3.17 -11.19 -13.01
C VAL A 229 -4.67 -10.88 -13.10
N GLN A 230 -5.47 -11.82 -13.62
CA GLN A 230 -6.92 -11.67 -13.72
C GLN A 230 -7.56 -11.40 -12.35
N ILE A 231 -7.23 -12.20 -11.34
CA ILE A 231 -7.74 -12.03 -9.97
C ILE A 231 -7.32 -10.68 -9.41
N ALA A 232 -6.05 -10.30 -9.54
CA ALA A 232 -5.57 -9.01 -9.06
C ALA A 232 -6.30 -7.84 -9.74
N ALA A 233 -6.58 -7.93 -11.04
CA ALA A 233 -7.35 -6.94 -11.79
C ALA A 233 -8.81 -6.85 -11.30
N ILE A 234 -9.45 -7.99 -11.05
CA ILE A 234 -10.81 -8.08 -10.50
C ILE A 234 -10.87 -7.41 -9.13
N GLN A 235 -9.95 -7.78 -8.22
CA GLN A 235 -9.86 -7.19 -6.89
C GLN A 235 -9.61 -5.68 -6.94
N THR A 236 -8.68 -5.23 -7.80
CA THR A 236 -8.40 -3.81 -8.01
C THR A 236 -9.64 -3.05 -8.48
N THR A 237 -10.37 -3.62 -9.44
CA THR A 237 -11.61 -3.05 -9.97
C THR A 237 -12.66 -2.85 -8.86
N GLY A 238 -12.86 -3.86 -8.02
CA GLY A 238 -13.76 -3.77 -6.86
C GLY A 238 -13.29 -2.74 -5.83
N MET A 239 -12.02 -2.79 -5.41
CA MET A 239 -11.44 -1.87 -4.42
C MET A 239 -11.50 -0.41 -4.85
N LEU A 240 -11.30 -0.13 -6.14
CA LEU A 240 -11.39 1.22 -6.70
C LEU A 240 -12.83 1.63 -7.05
N ARG A 241 -13.81 0.76 -6.85
CA ARG A 241 -15.22 0.97 -7.18
C ARG A 241 -15.43 1.45 -8.62
N ASN A 242 -14.73 0.81 -9.56
CA ASN A 242 -14.85 1.16 -10.96
C ASN A 242 -16.18 0.68 -11.55
N MET A 243 -17.23 1.47 -11.41
CA MET A 243 -18.59 1.15 -11.87
C MET A 243 -18.67 0.87 -13.37
N SER A 244 -17.82 1.51 -14.19
CA SER A 244 -17.83 1.29 -15.64
C SER A 244 -17.46 -0.14 -16.03
N ALA A 245 -16.78 -0.88 -15.15
CA ALA A 245 -16.39 -2.27 -15.38
C ALA A 245 -17.43 -3.31 -14.88
N ALA A 246 -18.58 -2.89 -14.32
CA ALA A 246 -19.61 -3.81 -13.85
C ALA A 246 -20.11 -4.80 -14.93
N PRO A 247 -20.36 -4.38 -16.19
CA PRO A 247 -20.74 -5.32 -17.25
C PRO A 247 -19.65 -6.37 -17.55
N ASP A 248 -18.38 -5.99 -17.49
CA ASP A 248 -17.26 -6.90 -17.69
C ASP A 248 -17.15 -7.92 -16.54
N LEU A 249 -17.34 -7.49 -15.29
CA LEU A 249 -17.35 -8.37 -14.13
C LEU A 249 -18.50 -9.40 -14.20
N ARG A 250 -19.71 -8.99 -14.64
CA ARG A 250 -20.82 -9.92 -14.88
C ARG A 250 -20.45 -11.00 -15.92
N GLN A 251 -19.79 -10.59 -17.03
CA GLN A 251 -19.27 -11.55 -18.01
C GLN A 251 -18.20 -12.47 -17.45
N VAL A 252 -17.31 -11.96 -16.58
CA VAL A 252 -16.32 -12.80 -15.89
C VAL A 252 -16.99 -13.85 -15.02
N ILE A 253 -18.05 -13.51 -14.28
CA ILE A 253 -18.81 -14.48 -13.46
C ILE A 253 -19.37 -15.62 -14.31
N ASP A 254 -19.97 -15.29 -15.45
CA ASP A 254 -20.60 -16.27 -16.34
C ASP A 254 -19.57 -17.17 -17.04
N ARG A 255 -18.39 -16.65 -17.35
CA ARG A 255 -17.33 -17.33 -18.11
C ARG A 255 -16.15 -17.80 -17.26
N ALA A 256 -16.23 -17.67 -15.93
CA ALA A 256 -15.14 -18.01 -15.03
C ALA A 256 -14.65 -19.45 -15.22
N ARG A 257 -13.37 -19.61 -15.50
CA ARG A 257 -12.72 -20.92 -15.69
C ARG A 257 -12.56 -21.67 -14.36
N THR A 258 -12.40 -20.93 -13.25
CA THR A 258 -12.21 -21.49 -11.91
C THR A 258 -13.21 -20.90 -10.93
N ALA A 259 -13.51 -21.66 -9.87
CA ALA A 259 -14.34 -21.16 -8.78
C ALA A 259 -13.74 -19.94 -8.10
N LYS A 260 -12.40 -19.85 -8.06
CA LYS A 260 -11.67 -18.75 -7.46
C LYS A 260 -11.93 -17.44 -8.22
N VAL A 261 -11.78 -17.44 -9.55
CA VAL A 261 -12.08 -16.26 -10.38
C VAL A 261 -13.54 -15.83 -10.21
N ARG A 262 -14.48 -16.79 -10.16
CA ARG A 262 -15.91 -16.47 -9.96
C ARG A 262 -16.16 -15.82 -8.60
N ARG A 263 -15.58 -16.34 -7.52
CA ARG A 263 -15.70 -15.76 -6.18
C ARG A 263 -15.21 -14.32 -6.14
N GLU A 264 -14.02 -14.09 -6.67
CA GLU A 264 -13.42 -12.74 -6.71
C GLU A 264 -14.27 -11.76 -7.54
N ALA A 265 -14.85 -12.21 -8.67
CA ALA A 265 -15.71 -11.36 -9.49
C ALA A 265 -17.03 -11.01 -8.78
N VAL A 266 -17.66 -11.95 -8.07
CA VAL A 266 -18.86 -11.67 -7.25
C VAL A 266 -18.51 -10.71 -6.10
N SER A 267 -17.37 -10.92 -5.44
CA SER A 267 -16.87 -10.03 -4.39
C SER A 267 -16.59 -8.61 -4.92
N ALA A 268 -16.00 -8.49 -6.11
CA ALA A 268 -15.76 -7.20 -6.75
C ALA A 268 -17.09 -6.48 -7.09
N LEU A 269 -18.11 -7.18 -7.62
CA LEU A 269 -19.46 -6.60 -7.83
C LEU A 269 -20.06 -6.12 -6.50
N ALA A 270 -19.90 -6.90 -5.41
CA ALA A 270 -20.35 -6.49 -4.09
C ALA A 270 -19.70 -5.17 -3.61
N MET A 271 -18.46 -4.91 -4.00
CA MET A 271 -17.77 -3.64 -3.69
C MET A 271 -18.25 -2.48 -4.56
N LEU A 272 -18.72 -2.74 -5.80
CA LEU A 272 -19.29 -1.73 -6.67
C LEU A 272 -20.61 -1.19 -6.14
N ASN A 273 -21.39 -2.01 -5.44
CA ASN A 273 -22.66 -1.61 -4.82
C ASN A 273 -23.71 -1.15 -5.85
N ASP A 274 -23.86 -1.89 -6.97
CA ASP A 274 -24.88 -1.63 -7.98
C ASP A 274 -26.18 -2.36 -7.58
N PRO A 275 -27.32 -1.66 -7.35
CA PRO A 275 -28.60 -2.31 -7.04
C PRO A 275 -29.07 -3.31 -8.10
N ALA A 276 -28.66 -3.17 -9.36
CA ALA A 276 -28.98 -4.10 -10.43
C ALA A 276 -28.42 -5.52 -10.17
N ASP A 277 -27.40 -5.67 -9.31
CA ASP A 277 -26.77 -6.94 -9.00
C ASP A 277 -27.42 -7.70 -7.83
N ARG A 278 -28.47 -7.15 -7.19
CA ARG A 278 -29.19 -7.81 -6.06
C ARG A 278 -29.58 -9.26 -6.38
N GLY A 279 -30.10 -9.51 -7.57
CA GLY A 279 -30.49 -10.87 -7.99
C GLY A 279 -29.29 -11.85 -8.05
N ILE A 280 -28.12 -11.37 -8.41
CA ILE A 280 -26.86 -12.14 -8.41
C ILE A 280 -26.49 -12.52 -6.96
N PHE A 281 -26.54 -11.57 -6.04
CA PHE A 281 -26.18 -11.80 -4.64
C PHE A 281 -27.15 -12.74 -3.93
N LEU A 282 -28.46 -12.62 -4.15
CA LEU A 282 -29.47 -13.57 -3.62
C LEU A 282 -29.25 -14.98 -4.13
N ARG A 283 -28.88 -15.17 -5.41
CA ARG A 283 -28.54 -16.46 -5.98
C ARG A 283 -27.34 -17.09 -5.28
N TYR A 284 -26.27 -16.32 -5.10
CA TYR A 284 -25.03 -16.82 -4.51
C TYR A 284 -25.08 -16.97 -2.98
N LEU A 285 -25.96 -16.30 -2.28
CA LEU A 285 -26.15 -16.49 -0.83
C LEU A 285 -26.48 -17.96 -0.47
N ASN A 286 -27.06 -18.70 -1.39
CA ASN A 286 -27.44 -20.10 -1.22
C ASN A 286 -26.56 -21.08 -2.02
N ASP A 287 -25.38 -20.64 -2.51
CA ASP A 287 -24.50 -21.51 -3.29
C ASP A 287 -23.83 -22.57 -2.41
N LYS A 288 -23.45 -23.70 -3.02
CA LYS A 288 -22.68 -24.75 -2.34
C LYS A 288 -21.28 -24.30 -1.91
N ASP A 289 -20.70 -23.34 -2.64
CA ASP A 289 -19.38 -22.77 -2.39
C ASP A 289 -19.48 -21.69 -1.30
N ASP A 290 -18.75 -21.87 -0.22
CA ASP A 290 -18.76 -20.97 0.94
C ASP A 290 -18.25 -19.55 0.63
N GLY A 291 -17.27 -19.43 -0.27
CA GLY A 291 -16.79 -18.13 -0.71
C GLY A 291 -17.81 -17.37 -1.55
N LEU A 292 -18.61 -18.07 -2.38
CA LEU A 292 -19.72 -17.45 -3.11
C LEU A 292 -20.84 -17.03 -2.16
N ARG A 293 -21.16 -17.85 -1.12
CA ARG A 293 -22.13 -17.43 -0.09
C ARG A 293 -21.65 -16.18 0.65
N ALA A 294 -20.37 -16.14 1.01
CA ALA A 294 -19.77 -14.95 1.63
C ALA A 294 -19.94 -13.71 0.74
N SER A 295 -19.54 -13.79 -0.54
CA SER A 295 -19.64 -12.69 -1.49
C SER A 295 -21.08 -12.24 -1.73
N GLY A 296 -22.03 -13.18 -1.77
CA GLY A 296 -23.47 -12.90 -1.86
C GLY A 296 -23.98 -12.10 -0.66
N ALA A 297 -23.62 -12.53 0.56
CA ALA A 297 -23.97 -11.82 1.80
C ALA A 297 -23.38 -10.40 1.82
N GLU A 298 -22.11 -10.23 1.43
CA GLU A 298 -21.46 -8.93 1.36
C GLU A 298 -22.11 -7.99 0.34
N GLY A 299 -22.54 -8.52 -0.81
CA GLY A 299 -23.27 -7.75 -1.80
C GLY A 299 -24.59 -7.22 -1.26
N LEU A 300 -25.42 -8.06 -0.65
CA LEU A 300 -26.67 -7.66 -0.02
C LEU A 300 -26.44 -6.64 1.12
N ALA A 301 -25.39 -6.86 1.92
CA ALA A 301 -25.01 -5.94 2.99
C ALA A 301 -24.77 -4.50 2.49
N ARG A 302 -24.02 -4.38 1.39
CA ARG A 302 -23.65 -3.07 0.83
C ARG A 302 -24.79 -2.39 0.10
N LEU A 303 -25.70 -3.16 -0.50
CA LEU A 303 -26.92 -2.61 -1.10
C LEU A 303 -27.86 -1.97 -0.06
N LYS A 304 -27.74 -2.35 1.22
CA LYS A 304 -28.54 -1.82 2.32
C LYS A 304 -30.05 -1.86 2.08
N ASN A 305 -30.54 -2.87 1.34
CA ASN A 305 -31.99 -3.04 1.17
C ASN A 305 -32.57 -3.72 2.42
N PRO A 306 -33.48 -3.06 3.18
CA PRO A 306 -34.05 -3.63 4.41
C PRO A 306 -34.81 -4.96 4.18
N GLU A 307 -35.35 -5.17 2.98
CA GLU A 307 -36.04 -6.41 2.61
C GLU A 307 -35.13 -7.65 2.67
N ASP A 308 -33.80 -7.47 2.59
CA ASP A 308 -32.84 -8.57 2.61
C ASP A 308 -32.49 -9.02 4.03
N ARG A 309 -32.91 -8.26 5.07
CA ARG A 309 -32.58 -8.59 6.44
C ARG A 309 -33.08 -9.97 6.88
N PRO A 310 -34.33 -10.38 6.67
CA PRO A 310 -34.81 -11.72 7.12
C PRO A 310 -34.04 -12.86 6.48
N VAL A 311 -33.62 -12.72 5.22
CA VAL A 311 -32.87 -13.78 4.53
C VAL A 311 -31.42 -13.84 5.06
N LEU A 312 -30.81 -12.69 5.41
CA LEU A 312 -29.48 -12.66 6.00
C LEU A 312 -29.47 -13.14 7.47
N ASP A 313 -30.49 -12.80 8.28
CA ASP A 313 -30.65 -13.35 9.64
C ASP A 313 -30.71 -14.88 9.61
N LYS A 314 -31.58 -15.44 8.77
CA LYS A 314 -31.67 -16.90 8.58
C LYS A 314 -30.37 -17.53 8.09
N ALA A 315 -29.68 -16.89 7.16
CA ALA A 315 -28.41 -17.37 6.65
C ALA A 315 -27.32 -17.35 7.74
N PHE A 316 -27.24 -16.31 8.55
CA PHE A 316 -26.28 -16.20 9.67
C PHE A 316 -26.49 -17.32 10.72
N GLU A 317 -27.74 -17.62 11.07
CA GLU A 317 -28.06 -18.68 12.02
C GLU A 317 -27.69 -20.08 11.50
N ALA A 318 -27.89 -20.32 10.20
CA ALA A 318 -27.67 -21.61 9.58
C ALA A 318 -26.21 -21.87 9.17
N GLU A 319 -25.40 -20.81 8.94
CA GLU A 319 -24.05 -20.92 8.39
C GLU A 319 -23.05 -21.46 9.42
N ARG A 320 -22.25 -22.43 8.99
CA ARG A 320 -21.23 -23.08 9.81
C ARG A 320 -19.79 -22.73 9.39
N ASN A 321 -19.60 -22.32 8.13
CA ASN A 321 -18.30 -21.86 7.67
C ASN A 321 -18.00 -20.48 8.26
N THR A 322 -16.90 -20.32 8.96
CA THR A 322 -16.55 -19.09 9.68
C THR A 322 -16.46 -17.87 8.75
N ASN A 323 -15.85 -18.02 7.57
CA ASN A 323 -15.69 -16.89 6.63
C ASN A 323 -17.04 -16.42 6.08
N ALA A 324 -17.89 -17.35 5.63
CA ALA A 324 -19.23 -17.02 5.15
C ALA A 324 -20.11 -16.44 6.26
N ARG A 325 -20.01 -16.98 7.49
CA ARG A 325 -20.75 -16.48 8.64
C ARG A 325 -20.34 -15.05 9.04
N LEU A 326 -19.04 -14.72 8.91
CA LEU A 326 -18.57 -13.34 9.11
C LEU A 326 -19.19 -12.36 8.09
N SER A 327 -19.27 -12.75 6.81
CA SER A 327 -19.91 -11.93 5.78
C SER A 327 -21.42 -11.78 6.02
N MET A 328 -22.08 -12.83 6.52
CA MET A 328 -23.50 -12.76 6.91
C MET A 328 -23.70 -11.86 8.15
N ALA A 329 -22.82 -11.96 9.17
CA ALA A 329 -22.84 -11.07 10.33
C ALA A 329 -22.68 -9.62 9.90
N PHE A 330 -21.71 -9.33 9.02
CA PHE A 330 -21.55 -8.01 8.41
C PHE A 330 -22.86 -7.55 7.74
N GLY A 331 -23.54 -8.41 7.00
CA GLY A 331 -24.81 -8.12 6.35
C GLY A 331 -25.91 -7.75 7.34
N VAL A 332 -26.11 -8.58 8.35
CA VAL A 332 -27.14 -8.35 9.37
C VAL A 332 -26.92 -7.06 10.16
N VAL A 333 -25.65 -6.76 10.52
CA VAL A 333 -25.28 -5.52 11.21
C VAL A 333 -25.48 -4.30 10.32
N SER A 334 -25.11 -4.38 9.02
CA SER A 334 -25.27 -3.28 8.07
C SER A 334 -26.73 -2.92 7.83
N LEU A 335 -27.66 -3.85 8.11
CA LEU A 335 -29.12 -3.66 8.06
C LEU A 335 -29.72 -3.34 9.44
N GLY A 336 -28.90 -2.90 10.40
CA GLY A 336 -29.34 -2.27 11.63
C GLY A 336 -29.47 -3.20 12.85
N ASN A 337 -28.95 -4.43 12.83
CA ASN A 337 -28.86 -5.23 14.05
C ASN A 337 -27.59 -4.88 14.84
N LEU A 338 -27.72 -3.97 15.79
CA LEU A 338 -26.62 -3.45 16.61
C LEU A 338 -26.55 -4.08 18.01
N GLN A 339 -27.24 -5.19 18.23
CA GLN A 339 -27.22 -5.86 19.53
C GLN A 339 -25.82 -6.36 19.87
N MET A 340 -25.41 -6.12 21.13
CA MET A 340 -24.16 -6.60 21.71
C MET A 340 -24.49 -7.62 22.83
N SER A 341 -25.01 -8.76 22.42
CA SER A 341 -25.31 -9.90 23.29
C SER A 341 -24.60 -11.15 22.80
N GLU A 342 -24.47 -12.14 23.67
CA GLU A 342 -23.90 -13.43 23.28
C GLU A 342 -24.59 -13.99 22.02
N PHE A 343 -23.79 -14.44 21.04
CA PHE A 343 -24.22 -14.95 19.74
C PHE A 343 -24.82 -13.91 18.77
N SER A 344 -24.95 -12.64 19.13
CA SER A 344 -25.41 -11.61 18.18
C SER A 344 -24.37 -11.35 17.08
N PRO A 345 -24.79 -10.93 15.86
CA PRO A 345 -23.89 -10.72 14.74
C PRO A 345 -22.76 -9.72 15.02
N LEU A 346 -23.06 -8.59 15.68
CA LEU A 346 -22.05 -7.58 15.98
C LEU A 346 -21.03 -8.10 17.02
N GLN A 347 -21.51 -8.78 18.09
CA GLN A 347 -20.62 -9.43 19.06
C GLN A 347 -19.77 -10.51 18.42
N TYR A 348 -20.31 -11.28 17.47
CA TYR A 348 -19.56 -12.28 16.72
C TYR A 348 -18.40 -11.67 15.93
N LEU A 349 -18.61 -10.51 15.28
CA LEU A 349 -17.54 -9.78 14.59
C LEU A 349 -16.46 -9.31 15.57
N VAL A 350 -16.84 -8.75 16.72
CA VAL A 350 -15.89 -8.29 17.74
C VAL A 350 -15.10 -9.45 18.34
N ASN A 351 -15.76 -10.53 18.74
CA ASN A 351 -15.09 -11.72 19.29
C ASN A 351 -14.09 -12.34 18.30
N THR A 352 -14.34 -12.20 16.98
CA THR A 352 -13.45 -12.71 15.94
C THR A 352 -12.12 -11.95 15.89
N LEU A 353 -11.99 -10.78 16.50
CA LEU A 353 -10.72 -10.08 16.65
C LEU A 353 -9.69 -10.89 17.45
N ASN A 354 -10.12 -11.83 18.27
CA ASN A 354 -9.26 -12.79 18.98
C ASN A 354 -8.69 -13.90 18.08
N SER A 355 -9.23 -14.06 16.87
CA SER A 355 -8.81 -15.12 15.94
C SER A 355 -7.67 -14.69 15.05
N LYS A 356 -6.50 -15.30 15.16
CA LYS A 356 -5.35 -15.01 14.29
C LYS A 356 -5.70 -15.21 12.79
N ALA A 357 -6.54 -16.20 12.47
CA ALA A 357 -6.89 -16.53 11.09
C ALA A 357 -7.91 -15.54 10.47
N TYR A 358 -8.82 -15.01 11.26
CA TYR A 358 -9.95 -14.23 10.75
C TYR A 358 -9.97 -12.77 11.23
N ARG A 359 -9.04 -12.37 12.10
CA ARG A 359 -8.90 -10.99 12.62
C ARG A 359 -8.91 -9.95 11.51
N GLY A 360 -8.16 -10.19 10.42
CA GLY A 360 -8.07 -9.26 9.29
C GLY A 360 -9.43 -9.02 8.62
N VAL A 361 -10.23 -10.08 8.45
CA VAL A 361 -11.59 -9.99 7.90
C VAL A 361 -12.52 -9.24 8.84
N ALA A 362 -12.47 -9.55 10.14
CA ALA A 362 -13.27 -8.86 11.15
C ALA A 362 -12.93 -7.37 11.23
N ILE A 363 -11.64 -6.99 11.22
CA ILE A 363 -11.20 -5.59 11.16
C ILE A 363 -11.74 -4.90 9.90
N ALA A 364 -11.70 -5.55 8.74
CA ALA A 364 -12.20 -4.96 7.50
C ALA A 364 -13.71 -4.67 7.57
N PHE A 365 -14.50 -5.63 8.03
CA PHE A 365 -15.95 -5.46 8.18
C PHE A 365 -16.32 -4.43 9.26
N LEU A 366 -15.70 -4.51 10.43
CA LEU A 366 -15.92 -3.52 11.49
C LEU A 366 -15.50 -2.11 11.05
N THR A 367 -14.43 -1.97 10.25
CA THR A 367 -14.01 -0.68 9.69
C THR A 367 -15.08 -0.12 8.73
N GLU A 368 -15.70 -0.96 7.91
CA GLU A 368 -16.78 -0.53 7.02
C GLU A 368 -18.03 -0.14 7.82
N LEU A 369 -18.42 -0.97 8.79
CA LEU A 369 -19.57 -0.76 9.66
C LEU A 369 -19.42 0.48 10.57
N ALA A 370 -18.26 0.69 11.16
CA ALA A 370 -17.98 1.79 12.09
C ALA A 370 -17.94 3.19 11.44
N ARG A 371 -18.16 3.29 10.12
CA ARG A 371 -18.49 4.56 9.47
C ARG A 371 -19.85 5.07 9.91
N ASP A 372 -20.75 4.16 10.32
CA ASP A 372 -22.03 4.50 10.92
C ASP A 372 -21.82 4.86 12.40
N PRO A 373 -22.21 6.07 12.84
CA PRO A 373 -22.11 6.47 14.24
C PRO A 373 -22.84 5.51 15.20
N ALA A 374 -23.97 4.95 14.78
CA ALA A 374 -24.72 4.02 15.61
C ALA A 374 -23.95 2.74 15.92
N VAL A 375 -23.18 2.23 14.96
CA VAL A 375 -22.28 1.08 15.17
C VAL A 375 -21.16 1.46 16.14
N ARG A 376 -20.55 2.66 15.98
CA ARG A 376 -19.50 3.11 16.91
C ARG A 376 -20.01 3.18 18.34
N GLN A 377 -21.18 3.79 18.54
CA GLN A 377 -21.82 3.88 19.86
C GLN A 377 -22.09 2.49 20.48
N ALA A 378 -22.46 1.50 19.66
CA ALA A 378 -22.72 0.16 20.12
C ALA A 378 -21.43 -0.58 20.58
N VAL A 379 -20.27 -0.31 19.94
CA VAL A 379 -19.02 -1.00 20.25
C VAL A 379 -18.16 -0.30 21.32
N TYR A 380 -18.35 1.00 21.57
CA TYR A 380 -17.56 1.72 22.58
C TYR A 380 -17.58 1.08 23.98
N PRO A 381 -18.73 0.63 24.52
CA PRO A 381 -18.77 -0.01 25.85
C PRO A 381 -17.91 -1.28 25.94
N VAL A 382 -17.69 -1.97 24.81
CA VAL A 382 -16.88 -3.20 24.78
C VAL A 382 -15.43 -2.92 25.14
N LEU A 383 -14.89 -1.77 24.78
CA LEU A 383 -13.48 -1.42 24.99
C LEU A 383 -13.07 -1.40 26.45
N THR A 384 -14.01 -1.19 27.40
CA THR A 384 -13.71 -1.17 28.82
C THR A 384 -13.40 -2.57 29.40
N HIS A 385 -13.97 -3.62 28.81
CA HIS A 385 -13.85 -5.00 29.28
C HIS A 385 -13.27 -5.96 28.23
N ALA A 386 -12.85 -5.43 27.07
CA ALA A 386 -12.33 -6.19 25.95
C ALA A 386 -11.01 -6.88 26.29
N THR A 387 -10.76 -7.98 25.61
CA THR A 387 -9.44 -8.62 25.61
C THR A 387 -8.39 -7.73 24.97
N ARG A 388 -7.11 -8.03 25.17
CA ARG A 388 -6.01 -7.33 24.48
C ARG A 388 -6.22 -7.30 22.95
N ASP A 389 -6.55 -8.45 22.38
CA ASP A 389 -6.71 -8.60 20.93
C ASP A 389 -7.93 -7.84 20.38
N GLU A 390 -9.00 -7.75 21.13
CA GLU A 390 -10.17 -6.93 20.80
C GLU A 390 -9.85 -5.44 20.91
N LYS A 391 -9.15 -4.99 21.96
CA LYS A 391 -8.70 -3.61 22.12
C LYS A 391 -7.81 -3.16 20.97
N THR A 392 -6.78 -3.95 20.63
CA THR A 392 -5.87 -3.65 19.52
C THR A 392 -6.60 -3.65 18.17
N GLY A 393 -7.48 -4.63 17.92
CA GLY A 393 -8.28 -4.71 16.71
C GLY A 393 -9.25 -3.54 16.56
N MET A 394 -9.95 -3.17 17.64
CA MET A 394 -10.86 -2.01 17.64
C MET A 394 -10.12 -0.68 17.53
N SER A 395 -8.92 -0.54 18.09
CA SER A 395 -8.08 0.65 17.87
C SER A 395 -7.85 0.88 16.37
N ILE A 396 -7.49 -0.19 15.64
CA ILE A 396 -7.27 -0.13 14.18
C ILE A 396 -8.55 0.26 13.45
N VAL A 397 -9.69 -0.29 13.86
CA VAL A 397 -11.01 0.05 13.29
C VAL A 397 -11.31 1.52 13.46
N LEU A 398 -11.20 2.04 14.70
CA LEU A 398 -11.49 3.44 15.01
C LEU A 398 -10.50 4.41 14.36
N ALA A 399 -9.23 4.03 14.23
CA ALA A 399 -8.24 4.82 13.49
C ALA A 399 -8.64 5.02 12.02
N ARG A 400 -9.25 4.00 11.39
CA ARG A 400 -9.58 3.99 9.96
C ARG A 400 -10.95 4.57 9.63
N SER A 401 -11.90 4.47 10.53
CA SER A 401 -13.31 4.83 10.29
C SER A 401 -13.97 5.63 11.41
N GLY A 402 -13.30 5.81 12.56
CA GLY A 402 -13.79 6.67 13.64
C GLY A 402 -13.79 8.16 13.25
N GLU A 403 -14.42 8.97 14.05
CA GLU A 403 -14.45 10.42 13.96
C GLU A 403 -14.05 11.02 15.31
N ARG A 404 -14.27 12.31 15.55
CA ARG A 404 -13.92 12.96 16.83
C ARG A 404 -14.55 12.28 18.05
N ASP A 405 -15.71 11.65 17.87
CA ASP A 405 -16.37 10.87 18.93
C ASP A 405 -15.56 9.65 19.37
N SER A 406 -14.57 9.20 18.56
CA SER A 406 -13.69 8.08 18.87
C SER A 406 -12.43 8.47 19.67
N GLU A 407 -12.06 9.76 19.70
CA GLU A 407 -10.84 10.23 20.37
C GLU A 407 -10.78 9.82 21.84
N PRO A 408 -11.83 10.03 22.68
CA PRO A 408 -11.75 9.68 24.10
C PRO A 408 -11.47 8.18 24.35
N TYR A 409 -11.95 7.33 23.46
CA TYR A 409 -11.76 5.89 23.57
C TYR A 409 -10.35 5.47 23.16
N LEU A 410 -9.78 6.09 22.13
CA LEU A 410 -8.38 5.86 21.76
C LEU A 410 -7.43 6.46 22.79
N ASP A 411 -7.73 7.62 23.37
CA ASP A 411 -6.97 8.21 24.50
C ASP A 411 -6.93 7.29 25.71
N ALA A 412 -8.02 6.59 25.99
CA ALA A 412 -8.05 5.59 27.07
C ALA A 412 -7.11 4.42 26.77
N LEU A 413 -7.05 3.95 25.51
CA LEU A 413 -6.17 2.86 25.11
C LEU A 413 -4.68 3.27 25.09
N VAL A 414 -4.36 4.53 24.86
CA VAL A 414 -2.97 5.07 25.02
C VAL A 414 -2.48 4.93 26.48
N LYS A 415 -3.39 4.87 27.44
CA LYS A 415 -3.11 4.73 28.88
C LYS A 415 -3.33 3.30 29.38
N ASP A 416 -3.59 2.36 28.51
CA ASP A 416 -3.82 0.96 28.89
C ASP A 416 -2.55 0.36 29.52
N PRO A 417 -2.66 -0.45 30.60
CA PRO A 417 -1.51 -1.08 31.25
C PRO A 417 -0.80 -2.12 30.36
N ASP A 418 -1.46 -2.67 29.33
CA ASP A 418 -0.85 -3.59 28.39
C ASP A 418 -0.02 -2.80 27.34
N PRO A 419 1.31 -3.07 27.24
CA PRO A 419 2.19 -2.34 26.34
C PRO A 419 1.80 -2.44 24.85
N GLU A 420 1.25 -3.57 24.40
CA GLU A 420 0.81 -3.76 23.01
C GLU A 420 -0.43 -2.91 22.73
N VAL A 421 -1.38 -2.85 23.66
CA VAL A 421 -2.57 -1.99 23.54
C VAL A 421 -2.18 -0.52 23.55
N MET A 422 -1.30 -0.11 24.46
CA MET A 422 -0.79 1.27 24.53
C MET A 422 -0.10 1.70 23.23
N GLN A 423 0.77 0.84 22.68
CA GLN A 423 1.48 1.11 21.43
C GLN A 423 0.51 1.24 20.25
N GLU A 424 -0.42 0.28 20.13
CA GLU A 424 -1.42 0.33 19.04
C GLU A 424 -2.38 1.50 19.22
N GLY A 425 -2.82 1.81 20.45
CA GLY A 425 -3.64 2.99 20.76
C GLY A 425 -2.96 4.29 20.32
N THR A 426 -1.66 4.44 20.65
CA THR A 426 -0.87 5.62 20.24
C THR A 426 -0.78 5.76 18.73
N LYS A 427 -0.51 4.67 18.01
CA LYS A 427 -0.47 4.64 16.55
C LYS A 427 -1.83 4.96 15.95
N SER A 428 -2.87 4.40 16.51
CA SER A 428 -4.26 4.56 16.05
C SER A 428 -4.76 6.00 16.26
N LEU A 429 -4.47 6.63 17.38
CA LEU A 429 -4.82 8.01 17.66
C LEU A 429 -4.11 8.96 16.68
N ARG A 430 -2.82 8.76 16.43
CA ARG A 430 -2.07 9.52 15.42
C ARG A 430 -2.67 9.37 14.02
N THR A 431 -3.05 8.15 13.65
CA THR A 431 -3.70 7.86 12.35
C THR A 431 -5.05 8.55 12.24
N LEU A 432 -5.85 8.55 13.32
CA LEU A 432 -7.14 9.25 13.36
C LEU A 432 -6.94 10.76 13.14
N HIS A 433 -6.02 11.39 13.88
CA HIS A 433 -5.74 12.83 13.77
C HIS A 433 -5.20 13.23 12.37
N THR A 434 -4.42 12.37 11.71
CA THR A 434 -3.97 12.63 10.33
C THR A 434 -5.14 12.64 9.33
N ARG A 435 -6.22 11.92 9.65
CA ARG A 435 -7.38 11.79 8.78
C ARG A 435 -8.46 12.84 9.04
N LEU A 436 -8.54 13.30 10.26
CA LEU A 436 -9.48 14.36 10.66
C LEU A 436 -8.82 15.73 10.51
N PRO A 437 -9.51 16.70 9.89
CA PRO A 437 -9.01 18.07 9.76
C PRO A 437 -8.99 18.82 11.08
#